data_24fd5eb026c243375517c9d889b248f5
#
_entry.id   24fd5eb026c243375517c9d889b248f5
#
_cell.length_a   1.000
_cell.length_b   1.000
_cell.length_c   1.000
_cell.angle_alpha   90.00
_cell.angle_beta   90.00
_cell.angle_gamma   90.00
#
_symmetry.space_group_name_H-M   'P 1'
#
loop_
_entity.id
_entity.type
_entity.pdbx_description
1 polymer ?
#
loop_
_entity_poly.entity_id
_entity_poly.type
_entity_poly.pdbx_seq_one_letter_code
_entity_poly.pdbx_strand_id
1 'polypeptide(L)'
;MQKTMLARHSRSTHKRFAFFFLFTFPLLTLFLLPFAINPAQNSNPKPDPNPRPPRLAYLISGGDARRLRRLLRALYHPLNFYLIQFGADTSENERVDLEGFLRTDKLVRKYRNVRVVERECRASESGATEVACLLHAVAILLRKFQGWSWFINLDVSDYPLMPQDDILHIFSYLPRELNFIDHTSNIGSKEHERVKPIIVDPALYISNKSGVFRVTEKRSLPSAFKIFVGSPRMVLSRTFLEFCIRGWDNLPRTLLLYYSNFIHSKESYFHTLICNSNHFQNTTINHDLRFMLGIKPQHQLFNAMVENGAPFAHGFNKEDPELDRIDNELLGVSELDRQSNLGFGLPGLIRPTSRSRKMERLLLRLLEPENFRTKQCK
;
A
#
# COMPACT_ATOMS: atom_id res chain seq x y z
N MET A 1 -36.62 56.80 52.57
CA MET A 1 -36.40 55.35 52.55
C MET A 1 -36.01 54.77 51.16
N GLN A 2 -35.44 55.53 50.26
CA GLN A 2 -35.13 55.12 48.83
C GLN A 2 -33.66 55.16 48.45
N LYS A 3 -32.72 55.50 49.32
CA LYS A 3 -31.27 55.57 49.00
C LYS A 3 -30.45 54.37 49.49
N THR A 4 -31.01 53.39 50.18
CA THR A 4 -30.28 52.26 50.74
C THR A 4 -30.45 50.94 49.89
N MET A 5 -31.32 50.91 48.91
CA MET A 5 -31.52 49.71 48.10
C MET A 5 -30.64 49.62 46.85
N LEU A 6 -30.12 50.74 46.33
CA LEU A 6 -29.30 50.78 45.12
C LEU A 6 -27.82 50.37 45.36
N ALA A 7 -27.34 50.48 46.60
CA ALA A 7 -25.96 50.12 46.90
C ALA A 7 -25.73 48.61 47.14
N ARG A 8 -26.80 47.83 47.39
CA ARG A 8 -26.68 46.37 47.60
C ARG A 8 -26.68 45.56 46.28
N HIS A 9 -27.24 46.11 45.22
CA HIS A 9 -27.31 45.39 43.91
C HIS A 9 -26.01 45.48 43.10
N SER A 10 -25.26 46.60 43.28
CA SER A 10 -23.96 46.80 42.59
C SER A 10 -22.82 45.91 43.12
N ARG A 11 -22.83 45.58 44.43
CA ARG A 11 -21.79 44.67 44.99
C ARG A 11 -21.97 43.20 44.65
N SER A 12 -23.19 42.76 44.33
CA SER A 12 -23.49 41.37 43.96
C SER A 12 -23.11 41.05 42.53
N THR A 13 -23.23 42.03 41.62
CA THR A 13 -22.85 41.86 40.19
C THR A 13 -21.34 41.82 39.99
N HIS A 14 -20.57 42.67 40.70
CA HIS A 14 -19.12 42.61 40.64
C HIS A 14 -18.52 41.33 41.24
N LYS A 15 -19.09 40.73 42.27
CA LYS A 15 -18.64 39.44 42.82
C LYS A 15 -18.96 38.26 41.88
N ARG A 16 -20.07 38.30 41.13
CA ARG A 16 -20.41 37.28 40.13
C ARG A 16 -19.57 37.40 38.89
N PHE A 17 -19.19 38.59 38.43
CA PHE A 17 -18.26 38.81 37.33
C PHE A 17 -16.83 38.40 37.68
N ALA A 18 -16.36 38.72 38.90
CA ALA A 18 -15.04 38.30 39.35
C ALA A 18 -14.92 36.78 39.52
N PHE A 19 -16.00 36.11 39.95
CA PHE A 19 -16.04 34.63 40.06
C PHE A 19 -16.05 33.95 38.67
N PHE A 20 -16.70 34.55 37.67
CA PHE A 20 -16.76 34.04 36.31
C PHE A 20 -15.37 34.17 35.62
N PHE A 21 -14.67 35.27 35.84
CA PHE A 21 -13.29 35.46 35.29
C PHE A 21 -12.25 34.57 35.99
N LEU A 22 -12.40 34.25 37.27
CA LEU A 22 -11.47 33.42 38.03
C LEU A 22 -11.56 31.92 37.67
N PHE A 23 -12.69 31.43 37.17
CA PHE A 23 -12.87 30.03 36.81
C PHE A 23 -12.85 29.76 35.29
N THR A 24 -13.27 30.72 34.47
CA THR A 24 -13.28 30.53 32.99
C THR A 24 -11.93 30.80 32.34
N PHE A 25 -11.14 31.70 32.93
CA PHE A 25 -9.81 32.01 32.38
C PHE A 25 -8.79 30.84 32.51
N PRO A 26 -8.68 30.16 33.67
CA PRO A 26 -7.82 28.97 33.76
C PRO A 26 -8.37 27.77 32.96
N LEU A 27 -9.73 27.64 32.77
CA LEU A 27 -10.29 26.60 31.93
C LEU A 27 -10.01 26.87 30.45
N LEU A 28 -10.08 28.13 30.01
CA LEU A 28 -9.76 28.52 28.62
C LEU A 28 -8.26 28.36 28.32
N THR A 29 -7.39 28.65 29.28
CA THR A 29 -5.94 28.42 29.15
C THR A 29 -5.61 26.93 29.13
N LEU A 30 -6.35 26.08 29.87
CA LEU A 30 -6.17 24.62 29.82
C LEU A 30 -6.58 24.03 28.47
N PHE A 31 -7.59 24.62 27.79
CA PHE A 31 -8.00 24.22 26.44
C PHE A 31 -7.10 24.75 25.34
N LEU A 32 -6.42 25.89 25.57
CA LEU A 32 -5.50 26.49 24.59
C LEU A 32 -4.05 26.01 24.74
N LEU A 33 -3.67 25.44 25.88
CA LEU A 33 -2.34 24.88 26.11
C LEU A 33 -1.93 23.77 25.13
N PRO A 34 -2.81 22.85 24.68
CA PRO A 34 -2.44 21.86 23.66
C PRO A 34 -2.22 22.47 22.27
N PHE A 35 -2.72 23.69 21.98
CA PHE A 35 -2.53 24.39 20.72
C PHE A 35 -1.31 25.30 20.68
N ALA A 36 -0.73 25.63 21.84
CA ALA A 36 0.40 26.54 21.94
C ALA A 36 1.76 25.83 22.10
N ILE A 37 1.77 24.50 22.26
CA ILE A 37 3.00 23.72 22.40
C ILE A 37 3.10 22.77 21.20
N ASN A 38 3.63 23.25 20.13
CA ASN A 38 4.72 22.81 19.28
C ASN A 38 4.62 23.49 17.91
N PRO A 39 5.41 24.52 17.62
CA PRO A 39 5.94 24.63 16.29
C PRO A 39 6.85 23.40 16.15
N ALA A 40 6.41 22.42 15.37
CA ALA A 40 7.28 21.33 14.97
C ALA A 40 8.60 21.95 14.50
N GLN A 41 9.64 21.78 15.30
CA GLN A 41 10.99 22.01 14.83
C GLN A 41 11.14 21.14 13.60
N ASN A 42 11.12 21.77 12.42
CA ASN A 42 11.70 21.24 11.21
C ASN A 42 13.22 21.11 11.44
N SER A 43 13.60 20.21 12.32
CA SER A 43 14.93 19.63 12.28
C SER A 43 14.88 18.70 11.07
N ASN A 44 15.31 19.18 9.91
CA ASN A 44 15.78 18.30 8.85
C ASN A 44 16.72 17.31 9.51
N PRO A 45 16.38 16.03 9.66
CA PRO A 45 17.32 15.07 10.20
C PRO A 45 18.54 15.12 9.29
N LYS A 46 19.71 15.39 9.87
CA LYS A 46 20.97 15.25 9.13
C LYS A 46 20.94 13.86 8.48
N PRO A 47 21.25 13.75 7.18
CA PRO A 47 21.27 12.45 6.53
C PRO A 47 22.20 11.54 7.35
N ASP A 48 21.65 10.39 7.77
CA ASP A 48 22.42 9.36 8.46
C ASP A 48 23.56 8.94 7.53
N PRO A 49 24.85 9.11 7.92
CA PRO A 49 25.97 8.75 7.06
C PRO A 49 26.00 7.26 6.70
N ASN A 50 25.19 6.42 7.37
CA ASN A 50 25.07 5.01 7.07
C ASN A 50 23.60 4.56 7.24
N PRO A 51 22.70 4.94 6.30
CA PRO A 51 21.29 4.62 6.43
C PRO A 51 21.11 3.09 6.46
N ARG A 52 20.46 2.60 7.50
CA ARG A 52 20.08 1.18 7.54
C ARG A 52 19.32 0.81 6.28
N PRO A 53 19.66 -0.33 5.63
CA PRO A 53 18.97 -0.74 4.42
C PRO A 53 17.45 -0.80 4.66
N PRO A 54 16.64 -0.40 3.68
CA PRO A 54 15.20 -0.47 3.81
C PRO A 54 14.77 -1.92 3.96
N ARG A 55 13.62 -2.12 4.61
CA ARG A 55 12.95 -3.41 4.67
C ARG A 55 11.63 -3.27 3.93
N LEU A 56 11.33 -4.22 3.06
CA LEU A 56 10.11 -4.23 2.26
C LEU A 56 9.13 -5.25 2.86
N ALA A 57 7.84 -4.90 2.85
CA ALA A 57 6.76 -5.78 3.25
C ALA A 57 5.95 -6.19 2.02
N TYR A 58 6.03 -7.45 1.65
CA TYR A 58 5.33 -8.01 0.51
C TYR A 58 4.00 -8.64 0.93
N LEU A 59 2.93 -8.32 0.20
CA LEU A 59 1.72 -9.14 0.16
C LEU A 59 1.75 -9.95 -1.13
N ILE A 60 1.78 -11.26 -1.02
CA ILE A 60 1.77 -12.18 -2.16
C ILE A 60 0.44 -12.91 -2.15
N SER A 61 -0.39 -12.73 -3.20
CA SER A 61 -1.73 -13.28 -3.28
C SER A 61 -1.94 -14.16 -4.51
N GLY A 62 -2.79 -15.17 -4.41
CA GLY A 62 -3.22 -16.00 -5.54
C GLY A 62 -3.79 -17.35 -5.15
N GLY A 63 -4.38 -18.04 -6.13
CA GLY A 63 -5.03 -19.34 -5.96
C GLY A 63 -4.12 -20.55 -6.16
N ASP A 64 -2.99 -20.38 -6.85
CA ASP A 64 -2.08 -21.50 -7.20
C ASP A 64 -0.86 -21.52 -6.25
N ALA A 65 -0.82 -22.53 -5.38
CA ALA A 65 0.24 -22.68 -4.38
C ALA A 65 1.65 -22.88 -4.99
N ARG A 66 1.76 -23.50 -6.16
CA ARG A 66 3.06 -23.67 -6.84
C ARG A 66 3.59 -22.34 -7.33
N ARG A 67 2.73 -21.50 -7.91
CA ARG A 67 3.09 -20.14 -8.33
C ARG A 67 3.44 -19.25 -7.14
N LEU A 68 2.66 -19.31 -6.05
CA LEU A 68 2.97 -18.60 -4.80
C LEU A 68 4.36 -18.98 -4.27
N ARG A 69 4.67 -20.28 -4.24
CA ARG A 69 5.97 -20.79 -3.82
C ARG A 69 7.11 -20.33 -4.73
N ARG A 70 6.90 -20.35 -6.06
CA ARG A 70 7.90 -19.87 -7.03
C ARG A 70 8.14 -18.36 -6.83
N LEU A 71 7.09 -17.57 -6.77
CA LEU A 71 7.17 -16.13 -6.57
C LEU A 71 7.86 -15.78 -5.23
N LEU A 72 7.49 -16.46 -4.14
CA LEU A 72 8.15 -16.28 -2.86
C LEU A 72 9.65 -16.56 -2.95
N ARG A 73 10.06 -17.64 -3.64
CA ARG A 73 11.48 -17.97 -3.82
C ARG A 73 12.23 -16.90 -4.59
N ALA A 74 11.65 -16.40 -5.68
CA ALA A 74 12.25 -15.35 -6.49
C ALA A 74 12.39 -13.99 -5.75
N LEU A 75 11.55 -13.76 -4.74
CA LEU A 75 11.50 -12.52 -3.95
C LEU A 75 12.23 -12.62 -2.61
N TYR A 76 12.58 -13.83 -2.17
CA TYR A 76 13.01 -14.00 -0.78
C TYR A 76 14.31 -13.27 -0.47
N HIS A 77 14.29 -12.46 0.58
CA HIS A 77 15.46 -11.85 1.19
C HIS A 77 15.27 -11.78 2.71
N PRO A 78 16.29 -12.10 3.54
CA PRO A 78 16.18 -12.13 4.99
C PRO A 78 15.76 -10.82 5.67
N LEU A 79 16.02 -9.67 5.04
CA LEU A 79 15.61 -8.36 5.56
C LEU A 79 14.13 -8.04 5.34
N ASN A 80 13.49 -8.66 4.33
CA ASN A 80 12.13 -8.35 3.95
C ASN A 80 11.10 -9.17 4.74
N PHE A 81 9.84 -8.75 4.67
CA PHE A 81 8.70 -9.44 5.27
C PHE A 81 7.72 -9.88 4.20
N TYR A 82 7.11 -11.03 4.41
CA TYR A 82 6.21 -11.65 3.46
C TYR A 82 4.92 -12.08 4.14
N LEU A 83 3.79 -11.65 3.60
CA LEU A 83 2.47 -12.13 3.97
C LEU A 83 1.85 -12.82 2.76
N ILE A 84 1.52 -14.09 2.90
CA ILE A 84 0.89 -14.89 1.85
C ILE A 84 -0.61 -14.92 2.09
N GLN A 85 -1.38 -14.59 1.07
CA GLN A 85 -2.83 -14.64 1.07
C GLN A 85 -3.30 -15.58 -0.03
N PHE A 86 -3.94 -16.67 0.36
CA PHE A 86 -4.54 -17.61 -0.59
C PHE A 86 -5.78 -17.00 -1.25
N GLY A 87 -5.99 -17.30 -2.53
CA GLY A 87 -7.24 -17.06 -3.23
C GLY A 87 -8.34 -18.03 -2.78
N ALA A 88 -9.57 -17.68 -3.05
CA ALA A 88 -10.74 -18.51 -2.73
C ALA A 88 -10.76 -19.84 -3.50
N ASP A 89 -10.05 -19.94 -4.61
CA ASP A 89 -9.90 -21.09 -5.48
C ASP A 89 -8.76 -22.05 -5.06
N THR A 90 -7.97 -21.69 -4.03
CA THR A 90 -6.90 -22.56 -3.54
C THR A 90 -7.47 -23.76 -2.79
N SER A 91 -7.12 -24.97 -3.22
CA SER A 91 -7.54 -26.19 -2.54
C SER A 91 -6.88 -26.33 -1.17
N GLU A 92 -7.53 -27.02 -0.25
CA GLU A 92 -6.98 -27.28 1.10
C GLU A 92 -5.65 -28.05 1.05
N ASN A 93 -5.52 -29.00 0.12
CA ASN A 93 -4.27 -29.74 -0.06
C ASN A 93 -3.10 -28.83 -0.48
N GLU A 94 -3.34 -27.89 -1.37
CA GLU A 94 -2.33 -26.89 -1.79
C GLU A 94 -1.94 -25.95 -0.65
N ARG A 95 -2.90 -25.58 0.19
CA ARG A 95 -2.63 -24.79 1.42
C ARG A 95 -1.73 -25.54 2.38
N VAL A 96 -2.09 -26.79 2.69
CA VAL A 96 -1.31 -27.66 3.58
C VAL A 96 0.10 -27.89 3.04
N ASP A 97 0.27 -28.12 1.73
CA ASP A 97 1.59 -28.30 1.09
C ASP A 97 2.46 -27.04 1.23
N LEU A 98 1.92 -25.86 0.90
CA LEU A 98 2.68 -24.62 1.03
C LEU A 98 3.01 -24.28 2.48
N GLU A 99 2.07 -24.46 3.42
CA GLU A 99 2.34 -24.26 4.84
C GLU A 99 3.38 -25.28 5.37
N GLY A 100 3.31 -26.53 4.94
CA GLY A 100 4.29 -27.56 5.25
C GLY A 100 5.70 -27.17 4.78
N PHE A 101 5.79 -26.67 3.53
CA PHE A 101 7.04 -26.11 2.99
C PHE A 101 7.57 -24.97 3.87
N LEU A 102 6.73 -23.99 4.22
CA LEU A 102 7.16 -22.86 5.03
C LEU A 102 7.61 -23.25 6.44
N ARG A 103 6.99 -24.28 7.04
CA ARG A 103 7.38 -24.81 8.36
C ARG A 103 8.71 -25.55 8.34
N THR A 104 9.07 -26.20 7.24
CA THR A 104 10.29 -26.98 7.08
C THR A 104 11.48 -26.18 6.58
N ASP A 105 11.23 -25.05 5.88
CA ASP A 105 12.29 -24.23 5.31
C ASP A 105 13.17 -23.61 6.41
N LYS A 106 14.51 -23.81 6.29
CA LYS A 106 15.49 -23.38 7.29
C LYS A 106 15.58 -21.86 7.43
N LEU A 107 15.44 -21.11 6.33
CA LEU A 107 15.56 -19.65 6.33
C LEU A 107 14.28 -19.01 6.90
N VAL A 108 13.11 -19.48 6.49
CA VAL A 108 11.83 -19.03 7.05
C VAL A 108 11.80 -19.22 8.57
N ARG A 109 12.26 -20.38 9.05
CA ARG A 109 12.34 -20.68 10.49
C ARG A 109 13.34 -19.80 11.23
N LYS A 110 14.48 -19.53 10.61
CA LYS A 110 15.54 -18.69 11.19
C LYS A 110 15.11 -17.23 11.31
N TYR A 111 14.58 -16.65 10.24
CA TYR A 111 14.26 -15.22 10.19
C TYR A 111 12.82 -14.90 10.61
N ARG A 112 11.91 -15.87 10.59
CA ARG A 112 10.50 -15.74 10.98
C ARG A 112 9.79 -14.56 10.27
N ASN A 113 10.17 -14.33 9.03
CA ASN A 113 9.75 -13.17 8.23
C ASN A 113 8.68 -13.49 7.19
N VAL A 114 8.18 -14.73 7.16
CA VAL A 114 7.07 -15.18 6.31
C VAL A 114 5.90 -15.60 7.18
N ARG A 115 4.69 -15.15 6.81
CA ARG A 115 3.42 -15.55 7.44
C ARG A 115 2.37 -15.83 6.38
N VAL A 116 1.41 -16.66 6.73
CA VAL A 116 0.19 -16.90 5.96
C VAL A 116 -0.96 -16.19 6.66
N VAL A 117 -1.89 -15.63 5.90
CA VAL A 117 -3.14 -15.07 6.44
C VAL A 117 -4.02 -16.21 6.92
N GLU A 118 -4.31 -16.24 8.24
CA GLU A 118 -5.03 -17.34 8.90
C GLU A 118 -6.48 -17.48 8.42
N ARG A 119 -7.14 -16.35 8.13
CA ARG A 119 -8.52 -16.35 7.64
C ARG A 119 -8.53 -16.06 6.15
N GLU A 120 -9.19 -16.96 5.43
CA GLU A 120 -9.50 -16.72 4.04
C GLU A 120 -10.27 -15.41 3.88
N CYS A 121 -9.78 -14.56 3.00
CA CYS A 121 -10.51 -13.37 2.64
C CYS A 121 -11.31 -13.65 1.37
N ARG A 122 -12.62 -13.83 1.52
CA ARG A 122 -13.53 -14.01 0.41
C ARG A 122 -13.81 -12.67 -0.25
N ALA A 123 -13.01 -12.34 -1.24
CA ALA A 123 -13.21 -11.14 -2.04
C ALA A 123 -14.15 -11.49 -3.21
N SER A 124 -15.18 -10.67 -3.40
CA SER A 124 -15.96 -10.68 -4.64
C SER A 124 -15.13 -10.01 -5.73
N GLU A 125 -15.04 -10.64 -6.89
CA GLU A 125 -14.40 -10.03 -8.04
C GLU A 125 -15.04 -8.66 -8.35
N SER A 126 -14.24 -7.65 -8.52
CA SER A 126 -14.66 -6.25 -8.75
C SER A 126 -15.46 -5.61 -7.60
N GLY A 127 -15.54 -6.24 -6.43
CA GLY A 127 -16.27 -5.75 -5.26
C GLY A 127 -15.42 -4.91 -4.29
N ALA A 128 -16.10 -4.39 -3.27
CA ALA A 128 -15.46 -3.63 -2.19
C ALA A 128 -14.64 -4.51 -1.25
N THR A 129 -14.96 -5.80 -1.17
CA THR A 129 -14.25 -6.77 -0.36
C THR A 129 -12.79 -6.96 -0.78
N GLU A 130 -12.41 -6.68 -2.04
CA GLU A 130 -11.00 -6.65 -2.45
C GLU A 130 -10.19 -5.60 -1.66
N VAL A 131 -10.75 -4.39 -1.46
CA VAL A 131 -10.13 -3.35 -0.63
C VAL A 131 -10.09 -3.78 0.83
N ALA A 132 -11.16 -4.37 1.35
CA ALA A 132 -11.23 -4.85 2.74
C ALA A 132 -10.16 -5.93 2.99
N CYS A 133 -9.97 -6.87 2.07
CA CYS A 133 -8.94 -7.90 2.14
C CYS A 133 -7.53 -7.31 2.15
N LEU A 134 -7.28 -6.32 1.30
CA LEU A 134 -5.99 -5.64 1.24
C LEU A 134 -5.71 -4.86 2.53
N LEU A 135 -6.69 -4.10 3.05
CA LEU A 135 -6.56 -3.38 4.32
C LEU A 135 -6.36 -4.35 5.51
N HIS A 136 -7.03 -5.50 5.51
CA HIS A 136 -6.80 -6.55 6.52
C HIS A 136 -5.37 -7.08 6.48
N ALA A 137 -4.85 -7.39 5.30
CA ALA A 137 -3.46 -7.82 5.12
C ALA A 137 -2.47 -6.75 5.60
N VAL A 138 -2.70 -5.48 5.25
CA VAL A 138 -1.91 -4.34 5.73
C VAL A 138 -1.95 -4.23 7.26
N ALA A 139 -3.12 -4.38 7.88
CA ALA A 139 -3.26 -4.35 9.34
C ALA A 139 -2.45 -5.49 10.03
N ILE A 140 -2.42 -6.68 9.42
CA ILE A 140 -1.58 -7.80 9.89
C ILE A 140 -0.10 -7.42 9.79
N LEU A 141 0.35 -6.89 8.65
CA LEU A 141 1.75 -6.47 8.44
C LEU A 141 2.18 -5.40 9.45
N LEU A 142 1.34 -4.38 9.66
CA LEU A 142 1.60 -3.31 10.65
C LEU A 142 1.70 -3.84 12.08
N ARG A 143 0.87 -4.81 12.44
CA ARG A 143 0.83 -5.39 13.80
C ARG A 143 1.94 -6.40 14.05
N LYS A 144 2.26 -7.24 13.06
CA LYS A 144 3.15 -8.40 13.23
C LYS A 144 4.60 -8.12 12.89
N PHE A 145 4.87 -7.14 12.03
CA PHE A 145 6.22 -6.83 11.56
C PHE A 145 6.55 -5.36 11.78
N GLN A 146 7.71 -5.11 12.36
CA GLN A 146 8.19 -3.77 12.65
C GLN A 146 9.36 -3.38 11.73
N GLY A 147 9.51 -2.07 11.49
CA GLY A 147 10.70 -1.52 10.83
C GLY A 147 10.77 -1.73 9.32
N TRP A 148 9.66 -2.07 8.64
CA TRP A 148 9.59 -1.98 7.18
C TRP A 148 9.22 -0.56 6.74
N SER A 149 9.67 -0.18 5.53
CA SER A 149 9.48 1.16 4.97
C SER A 149 8.39 1.20 3.90
N TRP A 150 8.34 0.20 3.03
CA TRP A 150 7.38 0.12 1.93
C TRP A 150 6.65 -1.21 1.90
N PHE A 151 5.40 -1.13 1.51
CA PHE A 151 4.53 -2.24 1.18
C PHE A 151 4.47 -2.42 -0.33
N ILE A 152 4.49 -3.66 -0.79
CA ILE A 152 4.38 -4.04 -2.20
C ILE A 152 3.37 -5.18 -2.30
N ASN A 153 2.28 -4.97 -3.04
CA ASN A 153 1.35 -6.06 -3.33
C ASN A 153 1.69 -6.71 -4.66
N LEU A 154 1.74 -8.03 -4.66
CA LEU A 154 1.98 -8.86 -5.84
C LEU A 154 0.92 -9.96 -5.92
N ASP A 155 0.49 -10.30 -7.09
CA ASP A 155 -0.28 -11.50 -7.35
C ASP A 155 0.55 -12.53 -8.14
N VAL A 156 0.03 -13.75 -8.31
CA VAL A 156 0.75 -14.83 -8.99
C VAL A 156 1.04 -14.58 -10.47
N SER A 157 0.47 -13.55 -11.08
CA SER A 157 0.81 -13.12 -12.44
C SER A 157 1.91 -12.05 -12.47
N ASP A 158 2.35 -11.56 -11.30
CA ASP A 158 3.52 -10.69 -11.18
C ASP A 158 4.80 -11.52 -11.03
N TYR A 159 5.93 -11.00 -11.54
CA TYR A 159 7.24 -11.61 -11.33
C TYR A 159 8.35 -10.57 -11.22
N PRO A 160 9.38 -10.78 -10.37
CA PRO A 160 10.50 -9.86 -10.27
C PRO A 160 11.41 -9.94 -11.50
N LEU A 161 11.90 -8.79 -11.94
CA LEU A 161 12.84 -8.67 -13.08
C LEU A 161 14.28 -8.39 -12.63
N MET A 162 14.51 -8.27 -11.32
CA MET A 162 15.83 -8.07 -10.76
C MET A 162 15.93 -8.67 -9.35
N PRO A 163 17.16 -9.01 -8.89
CA PRO A 163 17.40 -9.52 -7.55
C PRO A 163 16.93 -8.53 -6.47
N GLN A 164 16.57 -9.07 -5.28
CA GLN A 164 16.15 -8.24 -4.15
C GLN A 164 17.22 -7.27 -3.68
N ASP A 165 18.50 -7.63 -3.81
CA ASP A 165 19.63 -6.76 -3.47
C ASP A 165 19.63 -5.48 -4.30
N ASP A 166 19.29 -5.57 -5.59
CA ASP A 166 19.19 -4.40 -6.48
C ASP A 166 18.05 -3.49 -6.05
N ILE A 167 16.88 -4.06 -5.73
CA ILE A 167 15.72 -3.30 -5.26
C ILE A 167 16.04 -2.61 -3.93
N LEU A 168 16.58 -3.34 -2.95
CA LEU A 168 16.95 -2.80 -1.64
C LEU A 168 18.01 -1.72 -1.75
N HIS A 169 18.99 -1.90 -2.64
CA HIS A 169 20.03 -0.91 -2.91
C HIS A 169 19.43 0.41 -3.38
N ILE A 170 18.61 0.37 -4.42
CA ILE A 170 17.99 1.58 -4.97
C ILE A 170 17.03 2.23 -3.96
N PHE A 171 16.20 1.43 -3.27
CA PHE A 171 15.29 1.96 -2.25
C PHE A 171 16.04 2.55 -1.04
N SER A 172 17.32 2.23 -0.82
CA SER A 172 18.10 2.82 0.28
C SER A 172 18.35 4.32 0.09
N TYR A 173 18.35 4.81 -1.13
CA TYR A 173 18.54 6.22 -1.48
C TYR A 173 17.25 7.02 -1.56
N LEU A 174 16.08 6.37 -1.50
CA LEU A 174 14.80 7.05 -1.65
C LEU A 174 14.27 7.57 -0.30
N PRO A 175 13.63 8.77 -0.28
CA PRO A 175 12.83 9.21 0.85
C PRO A 175 11.76 8.19 1.20
N ARG A 176 11.64 7.84 2.49
CA ARG A 176 10.77 6.76 2.98
C ARG A 176 9.27 7.02 2.82
N GLU A 177 8.89 8.26 2.58
CA GLU A 177 7.52 8.73 2.41
C GLU A 177 6.99 8.57 0.98
N LEU A 178 7.86 8.29 0.00
CA LEU A 178 7.45 8.16 -1.40
C LEU A 178 6.48 7.01 -1.60
N ASN A 179 5.46 7.26 -2.40
CA ASN A 179 4.43 6.30 -2.78
C ASN A 179 4.39 6.18 -4.31
N PHE A 180 4.45 4.96 -4.81
CA PHE A 180 4.37 4.68 -6.25
C PHE A 180 3.01 4.04 -6.53
N ILE A 181 2.16 4.79 -7.21
CA ILE A 181 0.81 4.40 -7.57
C ILE A 181 0.42 5.08 -8.89
N ASP A 182 0.15 4.29 -9.92
CA ASP A 182 -0.35 4.81 -11.19
C ASP A 182 -1.77 5.36 -11.00
N HIS A 183 -2.01 6.61 -11.39
CA HIS A 183 -3.28 7.27 -11.14
C HIS A 183 -3.64 8.32 -12.17
N THR A 184 -4.94 8.47 -12.40
CA THR A 184 -5.50 9.55 -13.22
C THR A 184 -6.87 9.98 -12.68
N SER A 185 -7.16 11.28 -12.81
CA SER A 185 -8.50 11.81 -12.57
C SER A 185 -9.29 11.97 -13.87
N ASN A 186 -8.66 11.77 -15.03
CA ASN A 186 -9.34 11.72 -16.30
C ASN A 186 -10.01 10.35 -16.48
N ILE A 187 -11.22 10.22 -15.94
CA ILE A 187 -11.97 8.97 -15.90
C ILE A 187 -12.67 8.68 -17.23
N GLY A 188 -12.96 9.72 -18.06
CA GLY A 188 -13.59 9.53 -19.36
C GLY A 188 -14.87 8.70 -19.30
N SER A 189 -15.00 7.70 -20.19
CA SER A 189 -16.14 6.76 -20.22
C SER A 189 -16.31 5.95 -18.93
N LYS A 190 -15.22 5.72 -18.17
CA LYS A 190 -15.26 5.00 -16.88
C LYS A 190 -16.15 5.66 -15.83
N GLU A 191 -16.50 6.97 -16.00
CA GLU A 191 -17.46 7.64 -15.12
C GLU A 191 -18.81 6.94 -15.15
N HIS A 192 -19.33 6.64 -16.34
CA HIS A 192 -20.61 5.97 -16.51
C HIS A 192 -20.57 4.48 -16.12
N GLU A 193 -19.43 3.84 -16.29
CA GLU A 193 -19.25 2.41 -16.06
C GLU A 193 -18.89 2.08 -14.60
N ARG A 194 -18.15 2.96 -13.91
CA ARG A 194 -17.58 2.70 -12.58
C ARG A 194 -18.08 3.62 -11.49
N VAL A 195 -18.23 4.93 -11.77
CA VAL A 195 -18.55 5.93 -10.74
C VAL A 195 -20.05 6.02 -10.49
N LYS A 196 -20.85 6.12 -11.56
CA LYS A 196 -22.31 6.25 -11.42
C LYS A 196 -23.03 4.98 -10.97
N PRO A 197 -22.63 3.76 -11.36
CA PRO A 197 -23.29 2.56 -10.87
C PRO A 197 -23.14 2.38 -9.36
N ILE A 198 -24.20 1.91 -8.73
CA ILE A 198 -24.19 1.43 -7.36
C ILE A 198 -24.19 -0.09 -7.42
N ILE A 199 -23.26 -0.71 -6.70
CA ILE A 199 -23.20 -2.16 -6.56
C ILE A 199 -23.48 -2.58 -5.12
N VAL A 200 -23.91 -3.83 -4.96
CA VAL A 200 -23.92 -4.53 -3.69
C VAL A 200 -22.92 -5.68 -3.81
N ASP A 201 -21.97 -5.71 -2.88
CA ASP A 201 -20.99 -6.80 -2.76
C ASP A 201 -21.47 -7.80 -1.70
N PRO A 202 -21.90 -9.02 -2.10
CA PRO A 202 -22.46 -10.00 -1.16
C PRO A 202 -21.47 -10.46 -0.10
N ALA A 203 -20.19 -10.47 -0.42
CA ALA A 203 -19.16 -10.92 0.53
C ALA A 203 -19.01 -9.99 1.74
N LEU A 204 -19.45 -8.73 1.67
CA LEU A 204 -19.56 -7.84 2.83
C LEU A 204 -20.58 -8.36 3.86
N TYR A 205 -21.56 -9.17 3.45
CA TYR A 205 -22.63 -9.68 4.27
C TYR A 205 -22.50 -11.18 4.59
N ILE A 206 -21.30 -11.74 4.40
CA ILE A 206 -21.00 -13.17 4.65
C ILE A 206 -21.91 -14.08 3.78
N SER A 207 -22.30 -13.62 2.60
CA SER A 207 -23.10 -14.40 1.65
C SER A 207 -22.24 -15.41 0.90
N ASN A 208 -22.79 -16.61 0.61
CA ASN A 208 -22.15 -17.59 -0.25
C ASN A 208 -22.25 -17.25 -1.76
N LYS A 209 -22.91 -16.13 -2.11
CA LYS A 209 -22.99 -15.67 -3.50
C LYS A 209 -21.68 -15.04 -3.91
N SER A 210 -21.14 -15.46 -5.02
CA SER A 210 -19.99 -14.85 -5.70
C SER A 210 -20.50 -13.87 -6.76
N GLY A 211 -19.85 -12.72 -6.86
CA GLY A 211 -20.19 -11.69 -7.84
C GLY A 211 -21.04 -10.56 -7.28
N VAL A 212 -20.78 -9.37 -7.78
CA VAL A 212 -21.46 -8.14 -7.39
C VAL A 212 -22.78 -7.96 -8.13
N PHE A 213 -23.77 -7.36 -7.49
CA PHE A 213 -25.05 -6.98 -8.13
C PHE A 213 -25.04 -5.49 -8.42
N ARG A 214 -25.52 -5.09 -9.60
CA ARG A 214 -25.79 -3.69 -9.93
C ARG A 214 -27.20 -3.32 -9.49
N VAL A 215 -27.35 -2.18 -8.85
CA VAL A 215 -28.63 -1.57 -8.51
C VAL A 215 -29.09 -0.70 -9.68
N THR A 216 -30.41 -0.52 -9.83
CA THR A 216 -31.00 0.28 -10.93
C THR A 216 -30.65 1.78 -10.77
N GLU A 217 -30.61 2.25 -9.53
CA GLU A 217 -30.29 3.62 -9.19
C GLU A 217 -28.82 3.94 -9.48
N LYS A 218 -28.57 5.19 -9.84
CA LYS A 218 -27.23 5.72 -10.10
C LYS A 218 -26.94 6.84 -9.14
N ARG A 219 -25.67 6.95 -8.73
CA ARG A 219 -25.21 8.07 -7.90
C ARG A 219 -24.74 9.25 -8.75
N SER A 220 -24.77 10.44 -8.16
CA SER A 220 -24.05 11.61 -8.68
C SER A 220 -22.56 11.53 -8.35
N LEU A 221 -21.74 12.33 -9.04
CA LEU A 221 -20.35 12.50 -8.67
C LEU A 221 -20.25 13.14 -7.28
N PRO A 222 -19.29 12.71 -6.46
CA PRO A 222 -19.06 13.33 -5.16
C PRO A 222 -18.52 14.75 -5.34
N SER A 223 -18.99 15.69 -4.50
CA SER A 223 -18.48 17.08 -4.46
C SER A 223 -17.37 17.26 -3.42
N ALA A 224 -17.26 16.34 -2.43
CA ALA A 224 -16.35 16.46 -1.31
C ALA A 224 -14.92 15.99 -1.61
N PHE A 225 -14.71 15.23 -2.69
CA PHE A 225 -13.41 14.72 -3.10
C PHE A 225 -13.40 14.42 -4.61
N LYS A 226 -12.22 14.49 -5.21
CA LYS A 226 -12.00 14.15 -6.62
C LYS A 226 -11.66 12.68 -6.73
N ILE A 227 -12.33 11.95 -7.63
CA ILE A 227 -12.08 10.52 -7.85
C ILE A 227 -10.84 10.34 -8.72
N PHE A 228 -10.00 9.39 -8.32
CA PHE A 228 -8.85 8.92 -9.07
C PHE A 228 -8.95 7.41 -9.26
N VAL A 229 -8.51 6.95 -10.43
CA VAL A 229 -8.45 5.54 -10.80
C VAL A 229 -7.06 5.21 -11.36
N GLY A 230 -6.64 3.95 -11.24
CA GLY A 230 -5.36 3.51 -11.79
C GLY A 230 -5.11 2.02 -11.60
N SER A 231 -3.84 1.63 -11.65
CA SER A 231 -3.43 0.25 -11.44
C SER A 231 -3.71 -0.21 -10.01
N PRO A 232 -4.28 -1.41 -9.79
CA PRO A 232 -4.48 -1.97 -8.45
C PRO A 232 -3.15 -2.42 -7.79
N ARG A 233 -2.03 -2.26 -8.49
CA ARG A 233 -0.68 -2.58 -8.04
C ARG A 233 0.00 -1.31 -7.57
N MET A 234 0.69 -1.41 -6.45
CA MET A 234 1.24 -0.21 -5.82
C MET A 234 2.45 -0.54 -4.95
N VAL A 235 3.26 0.48 -4.72
CA VAL A 235 4.32 0.46 -3.71
C VAL A 235 4.06 1.64 -2.77
N LEU A 236 3.61 1.36 -1.57
CA LEU A 236 3.10 2.37 -0.64
C LEU A 236 3.98 2.48 0.61
N SER A 237 4.21 3.70 1.06
CA SER A 237 4.94 3.96 2.29
C SER A 237 4.18 3.42 3.51
N ARG A 238 4.94 3.02 4.53
CA ARG A 238 4.37 2.58 5.81
C ARG A 238 3.51 3.67 6.44
N THR A 239 3.95 4.93 6.38
CA THR A 239 3.24 6.07 6.96
C THR A 239 1.88 6.28 6.32
N PHE A 240 1.78 6.17 4.99
CA PHE A 240 0.50 6.24 4.30
C PHE A 240 -0.43 5.08 4.69
N LEU A 241 0.08 3.87 4.82
CA LEU A 241 -0.74 2.72 5.22
C LEU A 241 -1.15 2.77 6.69
N GLU A 242 -0.33 3.32 7.58
CA GLU A 242 -0.74 3.61 8.95
C GLU A 242 -1.89 4.64 8.98
N PHE A 243 -1.85 5.65 8.11
CA PHE A 243 -2.95 6.58 7.93
C PHE A 243 -4.23 5.89 7.44
N CYS A 244 -4.14 5.01 6.43
CA CYS A 244 -5.28 4.24 5.93
C CYS A 244 -5.97 3.42 7.03
N ILE A 245 -5.18 2.78 7.92
CA ILE A 245 -5.71 1.88 8.96
C ILE A 245 -6.17 2.63 10.20
N ARG A 246 -5.37 3.59 10.69
CA ARG A 246 -5.66 4.33 11.92
C ARG A 246 -6.67 5.46 11.70
N GLY A 247 -6.63 6.08 10.51
CA GLY A 247 -7.58 7.12 10.10
C GLY A 247 -7.64 8.27 11.11
N TRP A 248 -6.48 8.92 11.40
CA TRP A 248 -6.45 10.06 12.33
C TRP A 248 -7.21 11.29 11.82
N ASP A 249 -7.62 11.29 10.56
CA ASP A 249 -8.71 12.11 10.05
C ASP A 249 -9.83 11.22 9.48
N ASN A 250 -10.94 11.82 9.05
CA ASN A 250 -12.11 11.06 8.60
C ASN A 250 -12.02 10.61 7.13
N LEU A 251 -11.06 11.09 6.35
CA LEU A 251 -10.99 10.82 4.93
C LEU A 251 -10.91 9.32 4.59
N PRO A 252 -10.05 8.49 5.23
CA PRO A 252 -9.99 7.06 4.96
C PRO A 252 -11.34 6.36 5.18
N ARG A 253 -12.04 6.70 6.26
CA ARG A 253 -13.35 6.11 6.60
C ARG A 253 -14.45 6.56 5.66
N THR A 254 -14.50 7.86 5.34
CA THR A 254 -15.47 8.42 4.40
C THR A 254 -15.35 7.76 3.03
N LEU A 255 -14.10 7.62 2.54
CA LEU A 255 -13.85 6.94 1.28
C LEU A 255 -14.17 5.45 1.37
N LEU A 256 -13.86 4.77 2.46
CA LEU A 256 -14.20 3.35 2.60
C LEU A 256 -15.71 3.11 2.52
N LEU A 257 -16.52 3.98 3.15
CA LEU A 257 -17.98 3.95 3.06
C LEU A 257 -18.45 4.23 1.62
N TYR A 258 -17.89 5.22 0.94
CA TYR A 258 -18.23 5.51 -0.46
C TYR A 258 -17.89 4.33 -1.38
N TYR A 259 -16.72 3.72 -1.20
CA TYR A 259 -16.24 2.62 -2.02
C TYR A 259 -16.87 1.27 -1.67
N SER A 260 -17.64 1.14 -0.58
CA SER A 260 -18.37 -0.07 -0.24
C SER A 260 -19.41 -0.49 -1.30
N ASN A 261 -19.88 0.48 -2.09
CA ASN A 261 -20.83 0.27 -3.20
C ASN A 261 -20.24 0.62 -4.58
N PHE A 262 -18.91 0.63 -4.70
CA PHE A 262 -18.20 1.04 -5.90
C PHE A 262 -17.59 -0.16 -6.63
N ILE A 263 -17.85 -0.28 -7.94
CA ILE A 263 -17.29 -1.36 -8.75
C ILE A 263 -15.79 -1.14 -8.98
N HIS A 264 -14.99 -2.20 -8.93
CA HIS A 264 -13.52 -2.15 -9.02
C HIS A 264 -12.89 -1.18 -8.01
N SER A 265 -13.38 -1.19 -6.78
CA SER A 265 -12.94 -0.27 -5.72
C SER A 265 -11.43 -0.34 -5.44
N LYS A 266 -10.76 -1.48 -5.65
CA LYS A 266 -9.31 -1.67 -5.53
C LYS A 266 -8.50 -0.79 -6.49
N GLU A 267 -9.07 -0.47 -7.67
CA GLU A 267 -8.45 0.40 -8.67
C GLU A 267 -8.70 1.90 -8.42
N SER A 268 -9.33 2.26 -7.30
CA SER A 268 -9.73 3.64 -7.06
C SER A 268 -9.56 4.11 -5.61
N TYR A 269 -9.80 3.26 -4.60
CA TYR A 269 -9.79 3.65 -3.18
C TYR A 269 -8.46 4.32 -2.76
N PHE A 270 -7.33 3.63 -2.93
CA PHE A 270 -6.03 4.17 -2.51
C PHE A 270 -5.60 5.37 -3.34
N HIS A 271 -5.93 5.38 -4.64
CA HIS A 271 -5.66 6.47 -5.58
C HIS A 271 -6.40 7.74 -5.16
N THR A 272 -7.70 7.60 -4.88
CA THR A 272 -8.53 8.70 -4.40
C THR A 272 -8.08 9.17 -3.01
N LEU A 273 -7.78 8.26 -2.11
CA LEU A 273 -7.36 8.60 -0.76
C LEU A 273 -6.05 9.39 -0.76
N ILE A 274 -5.03 8.92 -1.47
CA ILE A 274 -3.71 9.55 -1.47
C ILE A 274 -3.75 10.91 -2.13
N CYS A 275 -4.48 11.05 -3.25
CA CYS A 275 -4.56 12.29 -4.02
C CYS A 275 -5.50 13.36 -3.41
N ASN A 276 -6.38 13.00 -2.49
CA ASN A 276 -7.18 13.96 -1.73
C ASN A 276 -6.60 14.22 -0.32
N SER A 277 -5.49 13.61 0.04
CA SER A 277 -4.81 13.89 1.30
C SER A 277 -3.72 14.94 1.11
N ASN A 278 -3.87 16.11 1.72
CA ASN A 278 -2.88 17.20 1.67
C ASN A 278 -1.49 16.76 2.15
N HIS A 279 -1.45 15.76 3.02
CA HIS A 279 -0.20 15.23 3.59
C HIS A 279 0.55 14.32 2.61
N PHE A 280 -0.17 13.52 1.80
CA PHE A 280 0.44 12.48 0.98
C PHE A 280 0.49 12.78 -0.53
N GLN A 281 -0.36 13.68 -1.03
CA GLN A 281 -0.39 14.01 -2.47
C GLN A 281 1.00 14.41 -3.02
N ASN A 282 1.81 15.13 -2.23
CA ASN A 282 3.13 15.61 -2.63
C ASN A 282 4.23 14.53 -2.56
N THR A 283 3.92 13.34 -2.03
CA THR A 283 4.84 12.19 -1.98
C THR A 283 4.48 11.10 -2.99
N THR A 284 3.52 11.38 -3.88
CA THR A 284 2.94 10.40 -4.80
C THR A 284 3.59 10.49 -6.18
N ILE A 285 4.13 9.37 -6.65
CA ILE A 285 4.73 9.21 -7.97
C ILE A 285 3.75 8.43 -8.84
N ASN A 286 3.41 8.99 -10.01
CA ASN A 286 2.45 8.39 -10.94
C ASN A 286 3.11 7.26 -11.76
N HIS A 287 3.36 6.14 -11.09
CA HIS A 287 3.90 4.91 -11.67
C HIS A 287 3.78 3.76 -10.65
N ASP A 288 3.41 2.57 -11.06
CA ASP A 288 3.23 1.40 -10.18
C ASP A 288 4.48 0.49 -10.07
N LEU A 289 5.59 0.88 -10.68
CA LEU A 289 6.84 0.11 -10.79
C LEU A 289 6.66 -1.28 -11.42
N ARG A 290 5.77 -1.37 -12.41
CA ARG A 290 5.51 -2.59 -13.18
C ARG A 290 5.76 -2.36 -14.67
N PHE A 291 6.23 -3.42 -15.32
CA PHE A 291 6.16 -3.57 -16.77
C PHE A 291 4.92 -4.41 -17.10
N MET A 292 4.01 -3.87 -17.89
CA MET A 292 2.80 -4.58 -18.29
C MET A 292 3.06 -5.41 -19.54
N LEU A 293 2.89 -6.73 -19.43
CA LEU A 293 2.91 -7.62 -20.58
C LEU A 293 1.65 -7.36 -21.41
N GLY A 294 1.81 -6.89 -22.64
CA GLY A 294 0.71 -6.69 -23.57
C GLY A 294 0.33 -7.99 -24.29
N ILE A 295 -0.50 -7.86 -25.33
CA ILE A 295 -0.97 -8.99 -26.16
C ILE A 295 0.16 -9.61 -27.03
N LYS A 296 1.33 -8.94 -27.12
CA LYS A 296 2.45 -9.43 -27.92
C LYS A 296 3.05 -10.71 -27.32
N PRO A 297 3.60 -11.62 -28.15
CA PRO A 297 4.30 -12.80 -27.68
C PRO A 297 5.42 -12.41 -26.69
N GLN A 298 5.49 -13.07 -25.56
CA GLN A 298 6.35 -12.67 -24.44
C GLN A 298 7.84 -12.73 -24.77
N HIS A 299 8.27 -13.67 -25.62
CA HIS A 299 9.66 -13.77 -26.09
C HIS A 299 10.14 -12.51 -26.82
N GLN A 300 9.23 -11.75 -27.46
CA GLN A 300 9.54 -10.46 -28.10
C GLN A 300 9.61 -9.30 -27.08
N LEU A 301 9.03 -9.49 -25.89
CA LEU A 301 8.97 -8.47 -24.85
C LEU A 301 10.12 -8.55 -23.86
N PHE A 302 10.90 -9.66 -23.84
CA PHE A 302 11.95 -9.86 -22.85
C PHE A 302 12.96 -8.71 -22.80
N ASN A 303 13.51 -8.32 -23.95
CA ASN A 303 14.45 -7.21 -24.01
C ASN A 303 13.79 -5.88 -23.57
N ALA A 304 12.53 -5.65 -23.95
CA ALA A 304 11.79 -4.47 -23.53
C ALA A 304 11.55 -4.45 -22.01
N MET A 305 11.22 -5.59 -21.40
CA MET A 305 11.12 -5.73 -19.94
C MET A 305 12.43 -5.35 -19.25
N VAL A 306 13.54 -5.90 -19.74
CA VAL A 306 14.87 -5.67 -19.16
C VAL A 306 15.31 -4.22 -19.31
N GLU A 307 15.02 -3.58 -20.45
CA GLU A 307 15.41 -2.19 -20.70
C GLU A 307 14.50 -1.16 -20.01
N ASN A 308 13.27 -1.51 -19.69
CA ASN A 308 12.31 -0.62 -19.01
C ASN A 308 12.82 -0.16 -17.63
N GLY A 309 13.47 -1.07 -16.88
CA GLY A 309 14.02 -0.79 -15.56
C GLY A 309 13.01 -0.93 -14.41
N ALA A 310 11.76 -1.32 -14.67
CA ALA A 310 10.81 -1.65 -13.62
C ALA A 310 11.26 -2.93 -12.86
N PRO A 311 11.16 -2.95 -11.53
CA PRO A 311 11.59 -4.11 -10.73
C PRO A 311 10.68 -5.33 -10.87
N PHE A 312 9.48 -5.17 -11.41
CA PHE A 312 8.51 -6.25 -11.59
C PHE A 312 7.88 -6.18 -12.96
N ALA A 313 7.34 -7.31 -13.45
CA ALA A 313 6.43 -7.34 -14.58
C ALA A 313 5.13 -8.05 -14.19
N HIS A 314 4.06 -7.75 -14.90
CA HIS A 314 2.73 -8.31 -14.71
C HIS A 314 2.15 -8.88 -16.00
N GLY A 315 1.42 -9.99 -15.86
CA GLY A 315 0.69 -10.62 -16.97
C GLY A 315 1.25 -11.98 -17.39
N PHE A 316 2.08 -12.62 -16.54
CA PHE A 316 2.57 -13.97 -16.81
C PHE A 316 1.48 -15.02 -16.66
N ASN A 317 1.44 -15.96 -17.58
CA ASN A 317 0.57 -17.12 -17.54
C ASN A 317 1.08 -18.20 -16.57
N LYS A 318 0.25 -19.25 -16.34
CA LYS A 318 0.56 -20.27 -15.34
C LYS A 318 1.87 -21.03 -15.62
N GLU A 319 2.17 -21.36 -16.83
CA GLU A 319 3.35 -22.14 -17.26
C GLU A 319 4.14 -21.36 -18.32
N ASP A 320 4.46 -20.11 -17.98
CA ASP A 320 5.16 -19.23 -18.90
C ASP A 320 6.64 -19.58 -18.99
N PRO A 321 7.16 -19.96 -20.16
CA PRO A 321 8.56 -20.33 -20.30
C PRO A 321 9.53 -19.17 -20.05
N GLU A 322 9.08 -17.91 -20.20
CA GLU A 322 9.91 -16.74 -19.92
C GLU A 322 10.24 -16.61 -18.42
N LEU A 323 9.43 -17.21 -17.53
CA LEU A 323 9.76 -17.24 -16.11
C LEU A 323 11.06 -17.99 -15.82
N ASP A 324 11.33 -19.10 -16.53
CA ASP A 324 12.58 -19.84 -16.38
C ASP A 324 13.77 -19.04 -16.91
N ARG A 325 13.57 -18.31 -17.99
CA ARG A 325 14.57 -17.41 -18.54
C ARG A 325 14.87 -16.25 -17.60
N ILE A 326 13.84 -15.66 -16.98
CA ILE A 326 14.02 -14.62 -15.97
C ILE A 326 14.81 -15.16 -14.78
N ASP A 327 14.46 -16.34 -14.25
CA ASP A 327 15.17 -16.96 -13.14
C ASP A 327 16.66 -17.11 -13.45
N ASN A 328 17.01 -17.65 -14.64
CA ASN A 328 18.39 -17.92 -15.02
C ASN A 328 19.16 -16.64 -15.39
N GLU A 329 18.61 -15.81 -16.28
CA GLU A 329 19.32 -14.66 -16.84
C GLU A 329 19.25 -13.41 -15.96
N LEU A 330 18.12 -13.18 -15.25
CA LEU A 330 17.92 -11.96 -14.49
C LEU A 330 18.13 -12.12 -12.98
N LEU A 331 17.67 -13.22 -12.41
CA LEU A 331 17.72 -13.42 -10.95
C LEU A 331 18.94 -14.23 -10.53
N GLY A 332 19.59 -14.96 -11.45
CA GLY A 332 20.76 -15.79 -11.16
C GLY A 332 20.41 -17.01 -10.30
N VAL A 333 19.16 -17.48 -10.36
CA VAL A 333 18.68 -18.67 -9.63
C VAL A 333 19.03 -19.90 -10.45
N SER A 334 20.03 -20.68 -10.04
CA SER A 334 20.39 -21.93 -10.72
C SER A 334 19.36 -23.04 -10.47
N GLU A 335 19.34 -24.07 -11.34
CA GLU A 335 18.45 -25.23 -11.13
C GLU A 335 18.72 -25.98 -9.81
N LEU A 336 19.99 -26.04 -9.38
CA LEU A 336 20.38 -26.58 -8.07
C LEU A 336 19.78 -25.77 -6.92
N ASP A 337 19.66 -24.45 -7.07
CA ASP A 337 19.07 -23.56 -6.08
C ASP A 337 17.55 -23.65 -6.05
N ARG A 338 16.90 -24.04 -7.17
CA ARG A 338 15.45 -24.32 -7.20
C ARG A 338 15.06 -25.55 -6.39
N GLN A 339 15.96 -26.51 -6.23
CA GLN A 339 15.73 -27.75 -5.46
C GLN A 339 16.07 -27.59 -3.98
N SER A 340 17.02 -26.74 -3.65
CA SER A 340 17.44 -26.45 -2.28
C SER A 340 16.83 -25.13 -1.81
N ASN A 341 16.24 -25.11 -0.62
CA ASN A 341 15.83 -24.01 0.25
C ASN A 341 15.87 -22.58 -0.37
N LEU A 342 14.94 -21.70 0.07
CA LEU A 342 15.01 -20.26 -0.16
C LEU A 342 16.48 -19.82 0.03
N GLY A 343 17.20 -19.57 -1.08
CA GLY A 343 18.58 -19.16 -1.06
C GLY A 343 18.71 -17.66 -1.19
N PHE A 344 19.70 -17.08 -0.62
CA PHE A 344 20.59 -16.03 -1.02
C PHE A 344 20.44 -14.66 -0.39
N GLY A 345 21.44 -14.31 0.24
CA GLY A 345 21.82 -13.06 0.82
C GLY A 345 22.33 -13.29 2.24
N LEU A 346 23.58 -12.99 2.47
CA LEU A 346 24.08 -12.91 3.84
C LEU A 346 23.34 -11.76 4.50
N PRO A 347 22.76 -11.95 5.70
CA PRO A 347 22.06 -10.88 6.39
C PRO A 347 22.97 -9.68 6.58
N GLY A 348 22.53 -8.53 6.08
CA GLY A 348 23.22 -7.27 6.28
C GLY A 348 24.18 -6.82 5.19
N LEU A 349 24.45 -7.65 4.17
CA LEU A 349 25.26 -7.25 3.02
C LEU A 349 24.42 -7.24 1.74
N ILE A 350 24.08 -6.06 1.26
CA ILE A 350 23.42 -5.86 -0.04
C ILE A 350 24.51 -5.85 -1.12
N ARG A 351 24.37 -6.71 -2.13
CA ARG A 351 25.31 -6.83 -3.25
C ARG A 351 24.61 -6.49 -4.56
N PRO A 352 24.49 -5.20 -4.93
CA PRO A 352 23.78 -4.80 -6.14
C PRO A 352 24.51 -5.28 -7.38
N THR A 353 23.74 -5.65 -8.39
CA THR A 353 24.24 -6.00 -9.72
C THR A 353 24.19 -4.77 -10.65
N SER A 354 24.63 -4.94 -11.89
CA SER A 354 24.53 -3.89 -12.91
C SER A 354 23.06 -3.53 -13.28
N ARG A 355 22.08 -4.37 -12.90
CA ARG A 355 20.66 -4.16 -13.17
C ARG A 355 20.07 -3.03 -12.33
N SER A 356 20.61 -2.79 -11.15
CA SER A 356 20.24 -1.65 -10.31
C SER A 356 20.30 -0.32 -11.07
N ARG A 357 21.27 -0.15 -11.98
CA ARG A 357 21.40 1.07 -12.81
C ARG A 357 20.21 1.31 -13.75
N LYS A 358 19.52 0.25 -14.20
CA LYS A 358 18.32 0.41 -15.05
C LYS A 358 17.15 0.95 -14.23
N MET A 359 16.95 0.42 -13.04
CA MET A 359 15.97 0.93 -12.11
C MET A 359 16.28 2.36 -11.66
N GLU A 360 17.53 2.67 -11.36
CA GLU A 360 18.00 4.02 -11.06
C GLU A 360 17.61 5.01 -12.16
N ARG A 361 17.89 4.68 -13.43
CA ARG A 361 17.50 5.53 -14.58
C ARG A 361 15.98 5.72 -14.69
N LEU A 362 15.20 4.68 -14.42
CA LEU A 362 13.74 4.81 -14.39
C LEU A 362 13.32 5.80 -13.31
N LEU A 363 13.83 5.64 -12.09
CA LEU A 363 13.47 6.49 -10.95
C LEU A 363 13.93 7.93 -11.13
N LEU A 364 15.13 8.17 -11.67
CA LEU A 364 15.60 9.53 -11.97
C LEU A 364 14.63 10.24 -12.94
N ARG A 365 14.15 9.56 -13.99
CA ARG A 365 13.15 10.12 -14.92
C ARG A 365 11.80 10.40 -14.23
N LEU A 366 11.37 9.53 -13.31
CA LEU A 366 10.10 9.71 -12.59
C LEU A 366 10.18 10.83 -11.56
N LEU A 367 11.34 11.02 -10.95
CA LEU A 367 11.59 12.04 -9.92
C LEU A 367 12.07 13.37 -10.50
N GLU A 368 12.33 13.46 -11.80
CA GLU A 368 12.65 14.71 -12.46
C GLU A 368 11.54 15.75 -12.18
N PRO A 369 11.89 16.98 -11.74
CA PRO A 369 10.91 17.95 -11.24
C PRO A 369 9.74 18.23 -12.19
N GLU A 370 9.99 18.27 -13.49
CA GLU A 370 8.96 18.47 -14.50
C GLU A 370 8.00 17.28 -14.59
N ASN A 371 8.53 16.06 -14.66
CA ASN A 371 7.73 14.83 -14.70
C ASN A 371 6.96 14.60 -13.41
N PHE A 372 7.61 14.79 -12.27
CA PHE A 372 7.01 14.60 -10.95
C PHE A 372 5.82 15.53 -10.72
N ARG A 373 6.01 16.85 -10.90
CA ARG A 373 4.97 17.87 -10.66
C ARG A 373 3.83 17.83 -11.66
N THR A 374 4.10 17.53 -12.92
CA THR A 374 3.06 17.53 -13.98
C THR A 374 2.13 16.33 -13.89
N LYS A 375 2.61 15.21 -13.36
CA LYS A 375 1.84 13.94 -13.28
C LYS A 375 1.24 13.68 -11.90
N GLN A 376 1.49 14.54 -10.94
CA GLN A 376 1.10 14.33 -9.55
C GLN A 376 -0.35 14.71 -9.31
N CYS A 377 -1.20 13.76 -8.95
CA CYS A 377 -2.57 13.95 -8.46
C CYS A 377 -3.43 14.99 -9.20
N LYS A 378 -3.37 15.00 -10.53
CA LYS A 378 -4.11 15.95 -11.41
C LYS A 378 -5.30 15.32 -12.12
#